data_1960ec028fbdd2af30e349cebcdfc217
#
_entry.id   1960ec028fbdd2af30e349cebcdfc217
#
_cell.length_a   1.000
_cell.length_b   1.000
_cell.length_c   1.000
_cell.angle_alpha   90.00
_cell.angle_beta   90.00
_cell.angle_gamma   90.00
#
_symmetry.space_group_name_H-M   'P 1'
#
loop_
_entity.id
_entity.type
_entity.pdbx_description
1 polymer ?
#
loop_
_entity_poly.entity_id
_entity_poly.type
_entity_poly.pdbx_seq_one_letter_code
_entity_poly.pdbx_strand_id
1 'polypeptide(L)'
;MPQILIFGDSIAYGAWDREGGWVSRLRRFIDKKNLSDAEDYYCLIYNLGVDGNTSENLLERFEFETKQRLHEKESVFIFSIGANDALFDLSRKSHLVSLEKYEENIKKLIFLAKKFSSKIIFLGITSVDESKTTPVSWDDNLFYKNEYIIKYNKILKSVCEENKVAFVEISNVLTSIDLEDGLHPNSAGHQKIFEIVKEFLIENKII
;
A
#
# COMPACT_ATOMS: atom_id res chain seq x y z
N MET A 1 -2.92 -9.39 21.07
CA MET A 1 -3.77 -8.49 20.27
C MET A 1 -2.91 -7.83 19.23
N PRO A 2 -3.32 -7.82 17.98
CA PRO A 2 -2.44 -7.40 16.90
C PRO A 2 -2.23 -5.89 16.90
N GLN A 3 -1.07 -5.51 16.44
CA GLN A 3 -0.84 -4.18 15.91
C GLN A 3 -0.63 -4.30 14.40
N ILE A 4 -1.17 -3.37 13.64
CA ILE A 4 -1.09 -3.37 12.19
C ILE A 4 -0.23 -2.19 11.76
N LEU A 5 0.90 -2.49 11.13
CA LEU A 5 1.81 -1.50 10.56
C LEU A 5 1.60 -1.47 9.05
N ILE A 6 1.17 -0.33 8.54
CA ILE A 6 0.82 -0.14 7.14
C ILE A 6 1.88 0.72 6.49
N PHE A 7 2.73 0.10 5.68
CA PHE A 7 3.78 0.75 4.93
C PHE A 7 3.34 1.01 3.49
N GLY A 8 3.71 2.16 2.97
CA GLY A 8 3.37 2.50 1.59
C GLY A 8 3.85 3.88 1.18
N ASP A 9 3.23 4.35 0.12
CA ASP A 9 3.45 5.65 -0.52
C ASP A 9 2.36 6.68 -0.18
N SER A 10 2.13 7.65 -1.07
CA SER A 10 1.10 8.69 -0.95
C SER A 10 -0.32 8.13 -0.82
N ILE A 11 -0.62 7.00 -1.44
CA ILE A 11 -1.95 6.38 -1.38
C ILE A 11 -2.19 5.79 0.03
N ALA A 12 -1.18 5.20 0.65
CA ALA A 12 -1.26 4.75 2.04
C ALA A 12 -1.28 5.96 3.00
N TYR A 13 -0.48 6.98 2.74
CA TYR A 13 -0.51 8.25 3.47
C TYR A 13 -1.90 8.87 3.49
N GLY A 14 -2.65 8.76 2.39
CA GLY A 14 -3.99 9.31 2.21
C GLY A 14 -3.99 10.69 1.56
N ALA A 15 -3.04 10.91 0.64
CA ALA A 15 -2.93 12.16 -0.11
C ALA A 15 -4.25 12.52 -0.79
N TRP A 16 -4.57 13.83 -0.80
CA TRP A 16 -5.73 14.49 -1.40
C TRP A 16 -7.10 14.10 -0.81
N ASP A 17 -7.13 13.27 0.24
CA ASP A 17 -8.36 12.95 0.97
C ASP A 17 -8.43 13.69 2.31
N ARG A 18 -9.44 14.54 2.47
CA ARG A 18 -9.70 15.30 3.71
C ARG A 18 -9.95 14.38 4.92
N GLU A 19 -10.39 13.15 4.68
CA GLU A 19 -10.60 12.12 5.70
C GLU A 19 -9.29 11.37 6.05
N GLY A 20 -8.16 11.68 5.40
CA GLY A 20 -6.85 11.09 5.65
C GLY A 20 -6.67 9.68 5.09
N GLY A 21 -7.37 9.34 4.01
CA GLY A 21 -7.19 8.12 3.25
C GLY A 21 -7.82 6.87 3.89
N TRP A 22 -7.60 5.74 3.22
CA TRP A 22 -8.14 4.44 3.63
C TRP A 22 -7.55 3.94 4.96
N VAL A 23 -6.28 4.25 5.24
CA VAL A 23 -5.63 3.86 6.50
C VAL A 23 -6.26 4.57 7.70
N SER A 24 -6.58 5.87 7.55
CA SER A 24 -7.26 6.63 8.60
C SER A 24 -8.68 6.13 8.85
N ARG A 25 -9.39 5.68 7.80
CA ARG A 25 -10.70 5.03 7.94
C ARG A 25 -10.60 3.71 8.70
N LEU A 26 -9.61 2.88 8.35
CA LEU A 26 -9.35 1.63 9.06
C LEU A 26 -9.02 1.88 10.53
N ARG A 27 -8.18 2.88 10.82
CA ARG A 27 -7.89 3.27 12.19
C ARG A 27 -9.14 3.68 12.95
N ARG A 28 -9.98 4.57 12.40
CA ARG A 28 -11.24 4.98 13.05
C ARG A 28 -12.17 3.80 13.30
N PHE A 29 -12.25 2.86 12.36
CA PHE A 29 -13.03 1.63 12.55
C PHE A 29 -12.52 0.81 13.74
N ILE A 30 -11.20 0.61 13.83
CA ILE A 30 -10.56 -0.13 14.93
C ILE A 30 -10.66 0.63 16.26
N ASP A 31 -10.43 1.95 16.26
CA ASP A 31 -10.56 2.76 17.48
C ASP A 31 -11.99 2.71 18.04
N LYS A 32 -13.01 2.72 17.17
CA LYS A 32 -14.40 2.53 17.59
C LYS A 32 -14.62 1.14 18.23
N LYS A 33 -14.02 0.09 17.69
CA LYS A 33 -14.03 -1.24 18.29
C LYS A 33 -13.32 -1.27 19.64
N ASN A 34 -12.11 -0.69 19.72
CA ASN A 34 -11.36 -0.59 20.97
C ASN A 34 -12.14 0.13 22.11
N LEU A 35 -13.01 1.06 21.75
CA LEU A 35 -13.78 1.86 22.72
C LEU A 35 -15.15 1.24 23.07
N SER A 36 -15.71 0.39 22.21
CA SER A 36 -17.10 -0.12 22.36
C SER A 36 -17.17 -1.52 22.93
N ASP A 37 -16.14 -2.32 22.78
CA ASP A 37 -16.21 -3.72 23.10
C ASP A 37 -15.38 -4.09 24.32
N ALA A 38 -16.02 -5.00 25.03
CA ALA A 38 -15.54 -5.81 26.09
C ALA A 38 -14.04 -5.82 26.35
N GLU A 39 -13.70 -5.81 27.55
CA GLU A 39 -12.44 -5.82 28.30
C GLU A 39 -11.17 -6.40 27.66
N ASP A 40 -11.26 -7.04 26.46
CA ASP A 40 -10.15 -7.78 25.84
C ASP A 40 -9.79 -7.41 24.40
N TYR A 41 -10.52 -6.50 23.72
CA TYR A 41 -10.15 -6.09 22.35
C TYR A 41 -9.25 -4.87 22.36
N TYR A 42 -8.02 -5.02 21.83
CA TYR A 42 -7.09 -3.92 21.66
C TYR A 42 -6.21 -4.13 20.41
N CYS A 43 -6.35 -3.26 19.42
CA CYS A 43 -5.56 -3.26 18.21
C CYS A 43 -5.10 -1.84 17.88
N LEU A 44 -3.86 -1.68 17.47
CA LEU A 44 -3.30 -0.40 17.04
C LEU A 44 -3.04 -0.39 15.54
N ILE A 45 -3.38 0.72 14.88
CA ILE A 45 -3.08 0.97 13.48
C ILE A 45 -2.02 2.06 13.35
N TYR A 46 -0.93 1.75 12.67
CA TYR A 46 0.13 2.72 12.32
C TYR A 46 0.12 2.99 10.82
N ASN A 47 -0.15 4.23 10.43
CA ASN A 47 0.06 4.69 9.05
C ASN A 47 1.53 5.08 8.87
N LEU A 48 2.23 4.33 8.03
CA LEU A 48 3.64 4.53 7.68
C LEU A 48 3.78 4.77 6.17
N GLY A 49 2.76 5.37 5.56
CA GLY A 49 2.80 5.90 4.20
C GLY A 49 3.69 7.14 4.12
N VAL A 50 4.54 7.20 3.12
CA VAL A 50 5.40 8.37 2.81
C VAL A 50 5.24 8.71 1.35
N ASP A 51 4.85 9.95 1.08
CA ASP A 51 4.64 10.46 -0.28
C ASP A 51 5.85 10.20 -1.19
N GLY A 52 5.59 9.79 -2.43
CA GLY A 52 6.62 9.53 -3.43
C GLY A 52 7.49 8.29 -3.19
N ASN A 53 7.30 7.53 -2.11
CA ASN A 53 8.14 6.36 -1.83
C ASN A 53 8.01 5.29 -2.91
N THR A 54 9.18 4.76 -3.30
CA THR A 54 9.36 3.53 -4.07
C THR A 54 9.63 2.35 -3.13
N SER A 55 9.71 1.16 -3.70
CA SER A 55 10.13 -0.05 -2.96
C SER A 55 11.53 0.07 -2.37
N GLU A 56 12.45 0.82 -3.02
CA GLU A 56 13.79 1.09 -2.50
C GLU A 56 13.74 1.94 -1.23
N ASN A 57 13.03 3.06 -1.27
CA ASN A 57 12.87 3.94 -0.10
C ASN A 57 12.20 3.20 1.07
N LEU A 58 11.23 2.34 0.76
CA LEU A 58 10.57 1.56 1.78
C LEU A 58 11.54 0.57 2.44
N LEU A 59 12.40 -0.10 1.68
CA LEU A 59 13.42 -1.01 2.22
C LEU A 59 14.39 -0.30 3.18
N GLU A 60 14.80 0.92 2.86
CA GLU A 60 15.75 1.70 3.68
C GLU A 60 15.20 1.99 5.08
N ARG A 61 13.89 2.26 5.20
CA ARG A 61 13.26 2.64 6.48
C ARG A 61 12.56 1.50 7.21
N PHE A 62 12.24 0.40 6.55
CA PHE A 62 11.36 -0.65 7.07
C PHE A 62 11.79 -1.20 8.43
N GLU A 63 13.03 -1.68 8.57
CA GLU A 63 13.48 -2.30 9.82
C GLU A 63 13.56 -1.29 10.98
N PHE A 64 14.01 -0.07 10.71
CA PHE A 64 14.10 0.97 11.72
C PHE A 64 12.71 1.35 12.23
N GLU A 65 11.78 1.68 11.35
CA GLU A 65 10.42 2.08 11.72
C GLU A 65 9.64 0.94 12.39
N THR A 66 9.86 -0.28 11.95
CA THR A 66 9.28 -1.46 12.57
C THR A 66 9.73 -1.61 14.01
N LYS A 67 11.03 -1.56 14.28
CA LYS A 67 11.60 -1.70 15.62
C LYS A 67 11.11 -0.66 16.62
N GLN A 68 10.79 0.56 16.15
CA GLN A 68 10.26 1.62 17.01
C GLN A 68 8.81 1.37 17.49
N ARG A 69 8.08 0.48 16.80
CA ARG A 69 6.63 0.26 17.01
C ARG A 69 6.28 -1.14 17.43
N LEU A 70 7.23 -2.08 17.34
CA LEU A 70 7.00 -3.45 17.78
C LEU A 70 6.80 -3.50 19.30
N HIS A 71 5.69 -4.10 19.69
CA HIS A 71 5.47 -4.57 21.05
C HIS A 71 5.59 -6.10 21.05
N GLU A 72 5.62 -6.73 22.23
CA GLU A 72 5.72 -8.19 22.41
C GLU A 72 4.57 -9.01 21.80
N LYS A 73 3.58 -8.34 21.20
CA LYS A 73 2.38 -8.95 20.64
C LYS A 73 2.49 -9.17 19.13
N GLU A 74 1.64 -10.04 18.59
CA GLU A 74 1.57 -10.31 17.16
C GLU A 74 1.40 -9.02 16.34
N SER A 75 2.26 -8.83 15.36
CA SER A 75 2.18 -7.72 14.41
C SER A 75 1.69 -8.21 13.07
N VAL A 76 0.96 -7.36 12.35
CA VAL A 76 0.55 -7.57 10.97
C VAL A 76 1.19 -6.47 10.13
N PHE A 77 1.81 -6.84 9.04
CA PHE A 77 2.34 -5.89 8.06
C PHE A 77 1.43 -5.83 6.84
N ILE A 78 1.03 -4.62 6.46
CA ILE A 78 0.35 -4.36 5.18
C ILE A 78 1.25 -3.45 4.36
N PHE A 79 1.53 -3.86 3.12
CA PHE A 79 2.32 -3.10 2.17
C PHE A 79 1.45 -2.64 1.01
N SER A 80 1.49 -1.33 0.74
CA SER A 80 0.81 -0.68 -0.39
C SER A 80 1.84 0.16 -1.14
N ILE A 81 2.58 -0.46 -2.07
CA ILE A 81 3.75 0.12 -2.72
C ILE A 81 3.91 -0.40 -4.14
N GLY A 82 4.43 0.42 -5.04
CA GLY A 82 4.77 0.02 -6.40
C GLY A 82 4.28 0.97 -7.48
N ALA A 83 3.36 1.88 -7.17
CA ALA A 83 2.91 2.88 -8.14
C ALA A 83 4.07 3.79 -8.59
N ASN A 84 4.87 4.29 -7.65
CA ASN A 84 6.03 5.12 -7.96
C ASN A 84 7.17 4.32 -8.61
N ASP A 85 7.31 3.05 -8.30
CA ASP A 85 8.26 2.16 -9.00
C ASP A 85 7.95 2.10 -10.49
N ALA A 86 6.65 2.03 -10.84
CA ALA A 86 6.16 1.97 -12.21
C ALA A 86 6.18 3.32 -12.96
N LEU A 87 6.42 4.44 -12.28
CA LEU A 87 6.53 5.76 -12.90
C LEU A 87 7.65 5.76 -13.94
N PHE A 88 7.32 6.15 -15.17
CA PHE A 88 8.31 6.30 -16.25
C PHE A 88 8.77 7.76 -16.35
N ASP A 89 10.08 7.97 -16.29
CA ASP A 89 10.73 9.26 -16.49
C ASP A 89 11.32 9.33 -17.89
N LEU A 90 10.74 10.17 -18.74
CA LEU A 90 11.18 10.37 -20.13
C LEU A 90 12.60 10.95 -20.22
N SER A 91 12.99 11.79 -19.28
CA SER A 91 14.32 12.41 -19.25
C SER A 91 15.42 11.37 -19.01
N ARG A 92 15.12 10.35 -18.20
CA ARG A 92 16.00 9.20 -17.90
C ARG A 92 15.77 8.03 -18.85
N LYS A 93 14.67 8.04 -19.62
CA LYS A 93 14.20 6.95 -20.49
C LYS A 93 14.06 5.62 -19.72
N SER A 94 13.63 5.68 -18.47
CA SER A 94 13.49 4.51 -17.59
C SER A 94 12.38 4.70 -16.58
N HIS A 95 11.90 3.59 -16.01
CA HIS A 95 11.11 3.62 -14.79
C HIS A 95 11.97 4.09 -13.61
N LEU A 96 11.35 4.61 -12.54
CA LEU A 96 12.09 4.98 -11.33
C LEU A 96 12.79 3.77 -10.71
N VAL A 97 12.13 2.61 -10.75
CA VAL A 97 12.72 1.32 -10.35
C VAL A 97 12.46 0.33 -11.46
N SER A 98 13.50 -0.36 -11.98
CA SER A 98 13.30 -1.36 -13.03
C SER A 98 12.46 -2.55 -12.53
N LEU A 99 11.83 -3.29 -13.46
CA LEU A 99 11.01 -4.46 -13.10
C LEU A 99 11.79 -5.50 -12.32
N GLU A 100 13.04 -5.76 -12.74
CA GLU A 100 13.94 -6.72 -12.07
C GLU A 100 14.28 -6.24 -10.65
N LYS A 101 14.58 -4.94 -10.51
CA LYS A 101 14.91 -4.36 -9.22
C LYS A 101 13.70 -4.32 -8.28
N TYR A 102 12.52 -4.04 -8.80
CA TYR A 102 11.27 -4.09 -8.04
C TYR A 102 11.02 -5.51 -7.50
N GLU A 103 11.17 -6.53 -8.33
CA GLU A 103 11.05 -7.92 -7.92
C GLU A 103 12.01 -8.27 -6.78
N GLU A 104 13.30 -7.90 -6.91
CA GLU A 104 14.29 -8.08 -5.87
C GLU A 104 13.91 -7.37 -4.56
N ASN A 105 13.43 -6.13 -4.68
CA ASN A 105 13.04 -5.32 -3.53
C ASN A 105 11.86 -5.94 -2.79
N ILE A 106 10.82 -6.41 -3.50
CA ILE A 106 9.67 -7.07 -2.88
C ILE A 106 10.10 -8.38 -2.19
N LYS A 107 10.93 -9.22 -2.84
CA LYS A 107 11.48 -10.43 -2.22
C LYS A 107 12.26 -10.11 -0.94
N LYS A 108 13.10 -9.08 -0.98
CA LYS A 108 13.88 -8.64 0.18
C LYS A 108 12.98 -8.09 1.29
N LEU A 109 11.95 -7.32 0.94
CA LEU A 109 10.99 -6.79 1.91
C LEU A 109 10.24 -7.92 2.63
N ILE A 110 9.77 -8.93 1.90
CA ILE A 110 9.15 -10.13 2.47
C ILE A 110 10.13 -10.87 3.40
N PHE A 111 11.37 -11.05 2.97
CA PHE A 111 12.41 -11.72 3.80
C PHE A 111 12.63 -10.96 5.11
N LEU A 112 12.73 -9.63 5.07
CA LEU A 112 12.89 -8.79 6.25
C LEU A 112 11.65 -8.84 7.15
N ALA A 113 10.46 -8.74 6.56
CA ALA A 113 9.20 -8.75 7.30
C ALA A 113 8.97 -10.07 8.04
N LYS A 114 9.35 -11.20 7.44
CA LYS A 114 9.27 -12.52 8.06
C LYS A 114 10.11 -12.68 9.33
N LYS A 115 11.09 -11.81 9.56
CA LYS A 115 11.84 -11.79 10.83
C LYS A 115 11.02 -11.27 12.01
N PHE A 116 9.97 -10.51 11.72
CA PHE A 116 9.16 -9.82 12.72
C PHE A 116 7.73 -10.38 12.82
N SER A 117 7.18 -10.91 11.74
CA SER A 117 5.82 -11.45 11.70
C SER A 117 5.65 -12.49 10.60
N SER A 118 4.74 -13.43 10.84
CA SER A 118 4.23 -14.34 9.80
C SER A 118 3.02 -13.77 9.03
N LYS A 119 2.39 -12.71 9.54
CA LYS A 119 1.19 -12.08 8.95
C LYS A 119 1.60 -10.90 8.08
N ILE A 120 1.83 -11.16 6.81
CA ILE A 120 2.28 -10.20 5.81
C ILE A 120 1.26 -10.16 4.67
N ILE A 121 0.84 -8.95 4.31
CA ILE A 121 -0.20 -8.70 3.32
C ILE A 121 0.32 -7.65 2.36
N PHE A 122 0.20 -7.87 1.06
CA PHE A 122 0.43 -6.86 0.04
C PHE A 122 -0.90 -6.49 -0.62
N LEU A 123 -1.09 -5.19 -0.84
CA LEU A 123 -2.17 -4.69 -1.67
C LEU A 123 -1.66 -4.55 -3.10
N GLY A 124 -2.50 -4.92 -4.06
CA GLY A 124 -2.25 -4.67 -5.47
C GLY A 124 -2.13 -3.17 -5.76
N ILE A 125 -1.57 -2.84 -6.91
CA ILE A 125 -1.42 -1.45 -7.35
C ILE A 125 -2.69 -1.04 -8.08
N THR A 126 -3.28 0.10 -7.71
CA THR A 126 -4.49 0.64 -8.34
C THR A 126 -4.21 1.13 -9.76
N SER A 127 -5.20 1.03 -10.65
CA SER A 127 -5.15 1.63 -11.97
C SER A 127 -5.14 3.16 -11.91
N VAL A 128 -4.70 3.79 -13.00
CA VAL A 128 -4.61 5.25 -13.15
C VAL A 128 -5.54 5.75 -14.26
N ASP A 129 -5.88 7.04 -14.22
CA ASP A 129 -6.54 7.72 -15.33
C ASP A 129 -5.49 8.33 -16.25
N GLU A 130 -5.17 7.63 -17.34
CA GLU A 130 -4.13 8.05 -18.29
C GLU A 130 -4.43 9.39 -18.97
N SER A 131 -5.67 9.85 -18.99
CA SER A 131 -6.00 11.18 -19.51
C SER A 131 -5.41 12.32 -18.67
N LYS A 132 -5.03 12.03 -17.41
CA LYS A 132 -4.44 12.99 -16.47
C LYS A 132 -3.00 12.65 -16.07
N THR A 133 -2.53 11.44 -16.38
CA THR A 133 -1.21 10.97 -15.95
C THR A 133 -0.25 10.69 -17.10
N THR A 134 -0.59 11.10 -18.35
CA THR A 134 0.25 10.91 -19.53
C THR A 134 0.41 12.16 -20.37
N PRO A 135 1.22 13.13 -19.93
CA PRO A 135 2.03 13.22 -18.70
C PRO A 135 1.21 13.60 -17.46
N VAL A 136 1.84 13.53 -16.28
CA VAL A 136 1.25 14.09 -15.07
C VAL A 136 1.23 15.63 -15.12
N SER A 137 0.28 16.23 -14.39
CA SER A 137 0.06 17.69 -14.44
C SER A 137 1.20 18.55 -13.84
N TRP A 138 2.09 17.93 -13.05
CA TRP A 138 3.19 18.64 -12.36
C TRP A 138 4.56 18.45 -12.99
N ASP A 139 4.72 17.53 -13.98
CA ASP A 139 5.96 17.34 -14.74
C ASP A 139 5.70 16.64 -16.08
N ASP A 140 5.99 17.32 -17.19
CA ASP A 140 5.78 16.82 -18.55
C ASP A 140 6.67 15.61 -18.92
N ASN A 141 7.67 15.27 -18.10
CA ASN A 141 8.52 14.10 -18.32
C ASN A 141 8.05 12.84 -17.60
N LEU A 142 7.06 12.95 -16.73
CA LEU A 142 6.62 11.85 -15.86
C LEU A 142 5.31 11.24 -16.35
N PHE A 143 5.27 9.90 -16.43
CA PHE A 143 4.15 9.17 -17.00
C PHE A 143 3.77 7.99 -16.12
N TYR A 144 2.53 7.95 -15.65
CA TYR A 144 1.91 6.72 -15.16
C TYR A 144 0.99 6.16 -16.24
N LYS A 145 1.18 4.89 -16.59
CA LYS A 145 0.34 4.17 -17.56
C LYS A 145 -0.12 2.85 -17.00
N ASN A 146 -1.34 2.45 -17.32
CA ASN A 146 -1.90 1.18 -16.87
C ASN A 146 -1.09 -0.02 -17.39
N GLU A 147 -0.50 0.07 -18.58
CA GLU A 147 0.40 -0.98 -19.08
C GLU A 147 1.62 -1.21 -18.18
N TYR A 148 2.14 -0.16 -17.52
CA TYR A 148 3.26 -0.25 -16.56
C TYR A 148 2.72 -0.81 -15.24
N ILE A 149 1.67 -0.21 -14.69
CA ILE A 149 1.01 -0.66 -13.46
C ILE A 149 0.70 -2.17 -13.51
N ILE A 150 0.13 -2.66 -14.61
CA ILE A 150 -0.18 -4.08 -14.80
C ILE A 150 1.07 -4.96 -14.72
N LYS A 151 2.21 -4.54 -15.28
CA LYS A 151 3.46 -5.30 -15.23
C LYS A 151 3.99 -5.41 -13.80
N TYR A 152 4.03 -4.29 -13.08
CA TYR A 152 4.47 -4.26 -11.67
C TYR A 152 3.52 -5.05 -10.76
N ASN A 153 2.21 -4.90 -10.96
CA ASN A 153 1.22 -5.66 -10.19
C ASN A 153 1.32 -7.18 -10.41
N LYS A 154 1.61 -7.61 -11.64
CA LYS A 154 1.85 -9.03 -11.94
C LYS A 154 3.07 -9.58 -11.21
N ILE A 155 4.19 -8.84 -11.20
CA ILE A 155 5.38 -9.21 -10.44
C ILE A 155 5.06 -9.30 -8.95
N LEU A 156 4.40 -8.28 -8.40
CA LEU A 156 4.01 -8.26 -6.99
C LEU A 156 3.21 -9.50 -6.61
N LYS A 157 2.18 -9.81 -7.40
CA LYS A 157 1.32 -10.98 -7.19
C LYS A 157 2.11 -12.28 -7.25
N SER A 158 2.95 -12.46 -8.29
CA SER A 158 3.80 -13.66 -8.44
C SER A 158 4.74 -13.85 -7.26
N VAL A 159 5.40 -12.79 -6.82
CA VAL A 159 6.32 -12.83 -5.67
C VAL A 159 5.56 -13.17 -4.38
N CYS A 160 4.36 -12.63 -4.18
CA CYS A 160 3.53 -12.99 -3.03
C CYS A 160 3.13 -14.47 -3.04
N GLU A 161 2.69 -15.00 -4.18
CA GLU A 161 2.32 -16.40 -4.36
C GLU A 161 3.51 -17.35 -4.09
N GLU A 162 4.68 -17.07 -4.70
CA GLU A 162 5.92 -17.84 -4.50
C GLU A 162 6.36 -17.89 -3.04
N ASN A 163 6.16 -16.79 -2.31
CA ASN A 163 6.57 -16.67 -0.92
C ASN A 163 5.47 -17.02 0.10
N LYS A 164 4.28 -17.42 -0.37
CA LYS A 164 3.10 -17.75 0.46
C LYS A 164 2.70 -16.58 1.36
N VAL A 165 2.71 -15.38 0.81
CA VAL A 165 2.30 -14.14 1.44
C VAL A 165 0.94 -13.71 0.88
N ALA A 166 0.08 -13.17 1.72
CA ALA A 166 -1.24 -12.73 1.29
C ALA A 166 -1.16 -11.57 0.30
N PHE A 167 -1.96 -11.66 -0.76
CA PHE A 167 -2.11 -10.61 -1.76
C PHE A 167 -3.59 -10.24 -1.87
N VAL A 168 -3.90 -8.96 -1.72
CA VAL A 168 -5.25 -8.42 -1.86
C VAL A 168 -5.33 -7.65 -3.16
N GLU A 169 -6.10 -8.17 -4.10
CA GLU A 169 -6.27 -7.54 -5.41
C GLU A 169 -7.13 -6.28 -5.32
N ILE A 170 -6.58 -5.14 -5.69
CA ILE A 170 -7.30 -3.86 -5.74
C ILE A 170 -7.11 -3.11 -7.06
N SER A 171 -6.45 -3.69 -8.05
CA SER A 171 -6.12 -3.00 -9.31
C SER A 171 -7.34 -2.53 -10.11
N ASN A 172 -8.47 -3.25 -10.02
CA ASN A 172 -9.69 -2.95 -10.75
C ASN A 172 -10.79 -2.32 -9.88
N VAL A 173 -10.45 -1.88 -8.67
CA VAL A 173 -11.42 -1.34 -7.70
C VAL A 173 -11.78 0.12 -8.00
N LEU A 174 -10.82 0.86 -8.54
CA LEU A 174 -10.97 2.27 -8.84
C LEU A 174 -11.21 2.50 -10.34
N THR A 175 -12.02 3.50 -10.62
CA THR A 175 -12.25 4.05 -11.96
C THR A 175 -11.80 5.50 -11.98
N SER A 176 -11.79 6.16 -13.14
CA SER A 176 -11.37 7.56 -13.28
C SER A 176 -12.12 8.55 -12.36
N ILE A 177 -13.38 8.27 -12.05
CA ILE A 177 -14.18 9.11 -11.14
C ILE A 177 -13.78 8.97 -9.66
N ASP A 178 -13.03 7.95 -9.31
CA ASP A 178 -12.54 7.68 -7.96
C ASP A 178 -11.15 8.30 -7.70
N LEU A 179 -10.56 8.94 -8.73
CA LEU A 179 -9.23 9.51 -8.71
C LEU A 179 -9.31 11.05 -8.77
N GLU A 180 -8.57 11.74 -7.89
CA GLU A 180 -8.55 13.20 -7.85
C GLU A 180 -7.76 13.79 -9.03
N ASP A 181 -6.52 13.37 -9.15
CA ASP A 181 -5.56 13.84 -10.14
C ASP A 181 -5.19 12.79 -11.21
N GLY A 182 -5.91 11.69 -11.23
CA GLY A 182 -5.65 10.57 -12.12
C GLY A 182 -4.77 9.47 -11.51
N LEU A 183 -4.09 9.73 -10.40
CA LEU A 183 -3.25 8.78 -9.65
C LEU A 183 -3.80 8.53 -8.24
N HIS A 184 -4.02 9.60 -7.50
CA HIS A 184 -4.42 9.52 -6.10
C HIS A 184 -5.93 9.34 -5.97
N PRO A 185 -6.39 8.38 -5.14
CA PRO A 185 -7.80 8.22 -4.88
C PRO A 185 -8.40 9.46 -4.20
N ASN A 186 -9.58 9.86 -4.62
CA ASN A 186 -10.39 10.81 -3.88
C ASN A 186 -11.09 10.12 -2.69
N SER A 187 -11.95 10.84 -1.97
CA SER A 187 -12.62 10.29 -0.78
C SER A 187 -13.41 9.01 -1.07
N ALA A 188 -14.09 8.93 -2.22
CA ALA A 188 -14.82 7.72 -2.63
C ALA A 188 -13.88 6.56 -2.97
N GLY A 189 -12.78 6.84 -3.67
CA GLY A 189 -11.75 5.85 -3.98
C GLY A 189 -11.11 5.28 -2.72
N HIS A 190 -10.73 6.13 -1.78
CA HIS A 190 -10.20 5.69 -0.48
C HIS A 190 -11.22 4.89 0.34
N GLN A 191 -12.52 5.21 0.25
CA GLN A 191 -13.56 4.42 0.89
C GLN A 191 -13.63 3.01 0.31
N LYS A 192 -13.54 2.85 -1.00
CA LYS A 192 -13.53 1.53 -1.67
C LYS A 192 -12.35 0.68 -1.23
N ILE A 193 -11.14 1.26 -1.19
CA ILE A 193 -9.94 0.54 -0.72
C ILE A 193 -10.12 0.12 0.74
N PHE A 194 -10.61 1.02 1.59
CA PHE A 194 -10.87 0.72 3.00
C PHE A 194 -11.82 -0.47 3.16
N GLU A 195 -12.95 -0.51 2.43
CA GLU A 195 -13.92 -1.59 2.56
C GLU A 195 -13.30 -2.95 2.24
N ILE A 196 -12.55 -3.05 1.14
CA ILE A 196 -11.88 -4.28 0.73
C ILE A 196 -10.85 -4.73 1.76
N VAL A 197 -10.01 -3.81 2.23
CA VAL A 197 -9.00 -4.15 3.24
C VAL A 197 -9.65 -4.57 4.55
N LYS A 198 -10.68 -3.86 4.99
CA LYS A 198 -11.45 -4.20 6.19
C LYS A 198 -12.08 -5.59 6.08
N GLU A 199 -12.77 -5.88 4.98
CA GLU A 199 -13.39 -7.18 4.73
C GLU A 199 -12.35 -8.30 4.75
N PHE A 200 -11.24 -8.12 4.04
CA PHE A 200 -10.13 -9.08 4.06
C PHE A 200 -9.63 -9.36 5.48
N LEU A 201 -9.43 -8.32 6.29
CA LEU A 201 -8.94 -8.47 7.67
C LEU A 201 -9.94 -9.20 8.57
N ILE A 202 -11.25 -8.95 8.39
CA ILE A 202 -12.34 -9.64 9.12
C ILE A 202 -12.42 -11.12 8.72
N GLU A 203 -12.47 -11.41 7.41
CA GLU A 203 -12.59 -12.79 6.89
C GLU A 203 -11.41 -13.66 7.30
N ASN A 204 -10.22 -13.09 7.41
CA ASN A 204 -9.01 -13.78 7.84
C ASN A 204 -8.79 -13.72 9.36
N LYS A 205 -9.78 -13.26 10.14
CA LYS A 205 -9.76 -13.18 11.61
C LYS A 205 -8.54 -12.43 12.16
N ILE A 206 -8.17 -11.35 11.48
CA ILE A 206 -7.07 -10.47 11.89
C ILE A 206 -7.59 -9.40 12.84
N ILE A 207 -8.82 -8.92 12.59
CA ILE A 207 -9.50 -7.89 13.40
C ILE A 207 -10.92 -8.28 13.76
#